data_eafd7f68f524fc989228e37edacfb560
#
_entry.id   eafd7f68f524fc989228e37edacfb560
#
_cell.length_a   1.000
_cell.length_b   1.000
_cell.length_c   1.000
_cell.angle_alpha   90.00
_cell.angle_beta   90.00
_cell.angle_gamma   90.00
#
_symmetry.space_group_name_H-M   'P 1'
#
loop_
_entity.id
_entity.type
_entity.pdbx_description
1 polymer ?
#
loop_
_entity_poly.entity_id
_entity_poly.type
_entity_poly.pdbx_seq_one_letter_code
_entity_poly.pdbx_strand_id
1 'polypeptide(L)'
;MNQNRRLCLTRRIASGVAACSLGVFLAADAPVQVLAASPQFAYSTEKWASLQDDKLEFDEIAGLIHEYNSTVEKNRIEYKDYQGKDSNEIAQEYYDAADEIESSIEYPDSDDANYGSALAAAQRSEASATQMREQGDNNVDDANVKAWGYTQTEKSLVQQAQNLMIQYWNAQENLKSVQNQVSKAEKDYETANLKLSSGSATQTDVLDAKETLLKAQASITTAESNIASTKESLCQMLGWKYGASVEICALPDPQEQMSASVNLEEDIAKAQENNYQLKILARQVNNAMTSTLKEQYQTTLTSGKEAVKSNVQSAYQNLKLSEAQYEQAKRSLELEEKTKQTNDRKLAAGLISQNAYQSATYSYESASMAKETAAMSLLQAQLAYQWAVGGLASTQ
;
A
#
# COMPACT_ATOMS: atom_id res chain seq x y z
N MET A 1 17.83 4.13 -22.65
CA MET A 1 16.86 3.91 -21.57
C MET A 1 16.41 2.45 -21.41
N ASN A 2 16.94 1.51 -22.20
CA ASN A 2 16.55 0.09 -22.17
C ASN A 2 17.56 -0.84 -21.44
N GLN A 3 18.57 -0.30 -20.76
CA GLN A 3 19.61 -1.14 -20.13
C GLN A 3 19.26 -1.62 -18.72
N ASN A 4 18.48 -0.88 -17.95
CA ASN A 4 18.18 -1.24 -16.55
C ASN A 4 17.16 -2.38 -16.40
N ARG A 5 16.27 -2.58 -17.40
CA ARG A 5 15.36 -3.75 -17.40
C ARG A 5 16.07 -5.10 -17.63
N ARG A 6 17.25 -5.08 -18.26
CA ARG A 6 17.97 -6.34 -18.60
C ARG A 6 18.79 -6.92 -17.45
N LEU A 7 19.17 -6.11 -16.46
CA LEU A 7 20.03 -6.56 -15.35
C LEU A 7 19.27 -7.31 -14.24
N CYS A 8 18.01 -6.94 -13.97
CA CYS A 8 17.16 -7.71 -13.04
C CYS A 8 16.63 -9.03 -13.63
N LEU A 9 16.54 -9.13 -14.98
CA LEU A 9 16.05 -10.35 -15.67
C LEU A 9 17.08 -11.49 -15.75
N THR A 10 18.36 -11.20 -15.69
CA THR A 10 19.40 -12.24 -15.87
C THR A 10 19.59 -13.17 -14.67
N ARG A 11 19.05 -12.83 -13.50
CA ARG A 11 19.07 -13.71 -12.31
C ARG A 11 17.92 -14.73 -12.26
N ARG A 12 16.91 -14.59 -13.14
CA ARG A 12 15.72 -15.47 -13.17
C ARG A 12 15.89 -16.81 -13.89
N ILE A 13 17.03 -17.07 -14.54
CA ILE A 13 17.20 -18.27 -15.38
C ILE A 13 17.69 -19.50 -14.59
N ALA A 14 18.01 -19.39 -13.32
CA ALA A 14 18.57 -20.48 -12.52
C ALA A 14 17.68 -21.02 -11.40
N SER A 15 16.42 -20.59 -11.27
CA SER A 15 15.51 -21.12 -10.24
C SER A 15 14.23 -21.59 -10.92
N GLY A 16 14.07 -22.93 -10.94
CA GLY A 16 12.91 -23.59 -11.52
C GLY A 16 11.58 -23.04 -10.98
N VAL A 17 10.57 -23.20 -11.83
CA VAL A 17 9.16 -22.96 -11.61
C VAL A 17 8.78 -23.08 -10.11
N ALA A 18 8.94 -22.01 -9.34
CA ALA A 18 8.25 -21.84 -8.10
C ALA A 18 6.97 -21.07 -8.47
N ALA A 19 5.87 -21.82 -8.60
CA ALA A 19 4.56 -21.23 -8.51
C ALA A 19 4.59 -20.27 -7.33
N CYS A 20 4.32 -18.97 -7.54
CA CYS A 20 4.00 -18.04 -6.47
C CYS A 20 2.68 -18.50 -5.85
N SER A 21 2.73 -19.61 -5.11
CA SER A 21 1.85 -19.80 -4.00
C SER A 21 2.34 -18.78 -2.97
N LEU A 22 1.68 -17.62 -2.89
CA LEU A 22 1.55 -16.96 -1.60
C LEU A 22 1.03 -18.07 -0.68
N GLY A 23 1.96 -18.70 0.03
CA GLY A 23 1.61 -19.67 1.04
C GLY A 23 0.69 -18.93 1.99
N VAL A 24 -0.60 -19.20 1.89
CA VAL A 24 -1.51 -19.00 3.00
C VAL A 24 -0.85 -19.80 4.11
N PHE A 25 -0.12 -19.11 4.98
CA PHE A 25 0.24 -19.66 6.26
C PHE A 25 -1.08 -19.90 6.98
N LEU A 26 -1.63 -21.10 6.78
CA LEU A 26 -2.54 -21.73 7.72
C LEU A 26 -1.70 -21.94 9.00
N ALA A 27 -1.57 -20.88 9.78
CA ALA A 27 -1.18 -21.02 11.16
C ALA A 27 -2.36 -21.69 11.86
N ALA A 28 -2.30 -23.02 12.02
CA ALA A 28 -2.96 -23.68 13.13
C ALA A 28 -2.66 -22.86 14.39
N ASP A 29 -3.64 -22.76 15.30
CA ASP A 29 -3.58 -22.05 16.59
C ASP A 29 -2.30 -22.38 17.39
N ALA A 30 -1.17 -21.86 16.96
CA ALA A 30 0.00 -21.70 17.79
C ALA A 30 -0.10 -20.31 18.42
N PRO A 31 0.18 -20.16 19.72
CA PRO A 31 0.26 -18.84 20.34
C PRO A 31 1.18 -17.99 19.47
N VAL A 32 0.72 -16.81 19.09
CA VAL A 32 1.51 -15.85 18.30
C VAL A 32 2.71 -15.50 19.19
N GLN A 33 3.79 -16.26 19.05
CA GLN A 33 5.06 -15.88 19.62
C GLN A 33 5.59 -14.77 18.72
N VAL A 34 5.42 -13.53 19.15
CA VAL A 34 6.24 -12.42 18.68
C VAL A 34 7.65 -12.73 19.16
N LEU A 35 8.36 -13.53 18.39
CA LEU A 35 9.74 -13.88 18.68
C LEU A 35 10.57 -12.62 18.46
N ALA A 36 11.07 -12.06 19.55
CA ALA A 36 12.24 -11.19 19.55
C ALA A 36 13.49 -12.05 19.23
N ALA A 37 13.46 -12.78 18.11
CA ALA A 37 14.63 -13.44 17.59
C ALA A 37 15.49 -12.38 16.88
N SER A 38 16.80 -12.44 17.07
CA SER A 38 17.71 -11.66 16.24
C SER A 38 17.38 -11.95 14.77
N PRO A 39 17.21 -10.93 13.92
CA PRO A 39 16.86 -11.10 12.50
C PRO A 39 17.75 -12.11 11.77
N GLN A 40 19.00 -12.17 12.15
CA GLN A 40 20.01 -13.09 11.65
C GLN A 40 19.65 -14.58 11.72
N PHE A 41 18.76 -14.97 12.65
CA PHE A 41 18.34 -16.35 12.85
C PHE A 41 16.95 -16.65 12.24
N ALA A 42 16.21 -15.62 11.83
CA ALA A 42 14.88 -15.76 11.25
C ALA A 42 14.92 -16.03 9.73
N TYR A 43 16.00 -15.65 9.05
CA TYR A 43 16.14 -15.72 7.59
C TYR A 43 17.34 -16.60 7.18
N SER A 44 17.27 -17.19 5.97
CA SER A 44 18.44 -17.76 5.35
C SER A 44 19.50 -16.67 5.07
N THR A 45 20.77 -17.07 4.94
CA THR A 45 21.87 -16.15 4.63
C THR A 45 21.60 -15.35 3.35
N GLU A 46 21.02 -16.02 2.33
CA GLU A 46 20.66 -15.39 1.06
C GLU A 46 19.55 -14.35 1.23
N LYS A 47 18.48 -14.70 1.96
CA LYS A 47 17.37 -13.77 2.24
C LYS A 47 17.83 -12.58 3.05
N TRP A 48 18.71 -12.81 4.05
CA TRP A 48 19.28 -11.73 4.84
C TRP A 48 20.15 -10.79 4.01
N ALA A 49 20.97 -11.35 3.09
CA ALA A 49 21.78 -10.55 2.18
C ALA A 49 20.93 -9.70 1.22
N SER A 50 19.79 -10.25 0.74
CA SER A 50 18.90 -9.51 -0.16
C SER A 50 18.18 -8.36 0.56
N LEU A 51 17.86 -8.49 1.86
CA LEU A 51 17.27 -7.40 2.64
C LEU A 51 18.27 -6.27 2.97
N GLN A 52 19.56 -6.46 2.72
CA GLN A 52 20.63 -5.50 3.04
C GLN A 52 21.29 -4.89 1.81
N ASP A 53 20.89 -5.29 0.61
CA ASP A 53 21.43 -4.70 -0.62
C ASP A 53 20.69 -3.40 -1.00
N ASP A 54 21.21 -2.68 -2.00
CA ASP A 54 20.63 -1.42 -2.49
C ASP A 54 19.53 -1.65 -3.55
N LYS A 55 18.85 -2.82 -3.52
CA LYS A 55 17.78 -3.17 -4.45
C LYS A 55 16.50 -3.46 -3.70
N LEU A 56 15.39 -3.14 -4.34
CA LEU A 56 14.06 -3.45 -3.84
C LEU A 56 13.35 -4.40 -4.79
N GLU A 57 13.20 -5.65 -4.39
CA GLU A 57 12.33 -6.62 -5.03
C GLU A 57 10.94 -6.64 -4.35
N PHE A 58 9.88 -6.94 -5.14
CA PHE A 58 8.51 -6.87 -4.64
C PHE A 58 8.23 -7.83 -3.47
N ASP A 59 8.82 -9.01 -3.49
CA ASP A 59 8.68 -10.06 -2.47
C ASP A 59 9.54 -9.82 -1.22
N GLU A 60 10.42 -8.83 -1.23
CA GLU A 60 11.21 -8.40 -0.08
C GLU A 60 10.49 -7.38 0.81
N ILE A 61 9.45 -6.72 0.28
CA ILE A 61 8.72 -5.66 0.99
C ILE A 61 8.28 -6.10 2.38
N ALA A 62 7.72 -7.32 2.51
CA ALA A 62 7.27 -7.83 3.80
C ALA A 62 8.43 -7.99 4.80
N GLY A 63 9.58 -8.49 4.34
CA GLY A 63 10.77 -8.63 5.17
C GLY A 63 11.36 -7.27 5.59
N LEU A 64 11.42 -6.32 4.66
CA LEU A 64 11.92 -4.97 4.93
C LEU A 64 11.03 -4.21 5.93
N ILE A 65 9.70 -4.30 5.78
CA ILE A 65 8.76 -3.72 6.75
C ILE A 65 8.95 -4.37 8.13
N HIS A 66 9.04 -5.69 8.19
CA HIS A 66 9.22 -6.41 9.45
C HIS A 66 10.49 -5.98 10.19
N GLU A 67 11.61 -5.82 9.48
CA GLU A 67 12.92 -5.58 10.08
C GLU A 67 13.21 -4.09 10.32
N TYR A 68 12.81 -3.22 9.40
CA TYR A 68 13.32 -1.84 9.37
C TYR A 68 12.23 -0.77 9.53
N ASN A 69 10.95 -1.12 9.53
CA ASN A 69 9.91 -0.12 9.72
C ASN A 69 9.84 0.33 11.19
N SER A 70 9.98 1.62 11.44
CA SER A 70 10.02 2.19 12.80
C SER A 70 8.73 1.99 13.60
N THR A 71 7.57 1.88 12.94
CA THR A 71 6.29 1.59 13.61
C THR A 71 6.24 0.14 14.06
N VAL A 72 6.71 -0.79 13.22
CA VAL A 72 6.78 -2.22 13.58
C VAL A 72 7.77 -2.43 14.73
N GLU A 73 8.92 -1.74 14.70
CA GLU A 73 9.90 -1.80 15.79
C GLU A 73 9.32 -1.28 17.12
N LYS A 74 8.62 -0.13 17.09
CA LYS A 74 7.93 0.41 18.28
C LYS A 74 6.89 -0.57 18.82
N ASN A 75 6.04 -1.12 17.95
CA ASN A 75 5.03 -2.11 18.33
C ASN A 75 5.66 -3.35 18.98
N ARG A 76 6.81 -3.80 18.47
CA ARG A 76 7.56 -4.94 19.02
C ARG A 76 8.13 -4.65 20.41
N ILE A 77 8.61 -3.41 20.62
CA ILE A 77 9.10 -2.96 21.93
C ILE A 77 7.92 -2.87 22.91
N GLU A 78 6.84 -2.22 22.51
CA GLU A 78 5.63 -2.03 23.34
C GLU A 78 4.97 -3.35 23.71
N TYR A 79 4.94 -4.32 22.79
CA TYR A 79 4.35 -5.63 23.07
C TYR A 79 5.03 -6.40 24.20
N LYS A 80 6.31 -6.14 24.49
CA LYS A 80 7.00 -6.78 25.61
C LYS A 80 6.34 -6.52 26.96
N ASP A 81 5.73 -5.33 27.10
CA ASP A 81 5.03 -4.94 28.33
C ASP A 81 3.69 -5.64 28.47
N TYR A 82 3.08 -6.08 27.36
CA TYR A 82 1.79 -6.81 27.35
C TYR A 82 1.94 -8.33 27.29
N GLN A 83 3.12 -8.83 26.98
CA GLN A 83 3.34 -10.24 26.71
C GLN A 83 2.96 -11.10 27.92
N GLY A 84 1.98 -12.00 27.72
CA GLY A 84 1.51 -12.93 28.72
C GLY A 84 0.42 -12.38 29.65
N LYS A 85 0.10 -11.07 29.60
CA LYS A 85 -0.93 -10.46 30.46
C LYS A 85 -2.34 -10.77 29.97
N ASP A 86 -3.21 -11.12 30.88
CA ASP A 86 -4.65 -11.18 30.63
C ASP A 86 -5.31 -9.79 30.83
N SER A 87 -6.61 -9.69 30.56
CA SER A 87 -7.34 -8.42 30.67
C SER A 87 -7.46 -7.92 32.11
N ASN A 88 -7.47 -8.81 33.10
CA ASN A 88 -7.56 -8.45 34.50
C ASN A 88 -6.20 -7.90 35.00
N GLU A 89 -5.10 -8.51 34.55
CA GLU A 89 -3.74 -8.01 34.88
C GLU A 89 -3.53 -6.61 34.33
N ILE A 90 -3.99 -6.34 33.09
CA ILE A 90 -3.92 -5.00 32.52
C ILE A 90 -4.87 -4.03 33.24
N ALA A 91 -6.08 -4.45 33.62
CA ALA A 91 -7.01 -3.65 34.42
C ALA A 91 -6.39 -3.29 35.79
N GLN A 92 -5.68 -4.26 36.42
CA GLN A 92 -5.01 -4.04 37.70
C GLN A 92 -3.93 -2.95 37.62
N GLU A 93 -3.20 -2.87 36.54
CA GLU A 93 -2.20 -1.79 36.33
C GLU A 93 -2.86 -0.39 36.31
N TYR A 94 -4.07 -0.27 35.79
CA TYR A 94 -4.83 0.97 35.85
C TYR A 94 -5.31 1.30 37.27
N TYR A 95 -5.73 0.28 38.04
CA TYR A 95 -6.11 0.49 39.45
C TYR A 95 -4.91 0.87 40.31
N ASP A 96 -3.77 0.19 40.11
CA ASP A 96 -2.53 0.51 40.83
C ASP A 96 -2.06 1.94 40.53
N ALA A 97 -2.16 2.38 39.26
CA ALA A 97 -1.85 3.76 38.88
C ALA A 97 -2.85 4.77 39.49
N ALA A 98 -4.13 4.41 39.62
CA ALA A 98 -5.11 5.24 40.31
C ALA A 98 -4.78 5.38 41.79
N ASP A 99 -4.44 4.28 42.46
CA ASP A 99 -4.05 4.25 43.88
C ASP A 99 -2.75 5.07 44.14
N GLU A 100 -1.79 5.02 43.22
CA GLU A 100 -0.57 5.83 43.30
C GLU A 100 -0.89 7.31 43.19
N ILE A 101 -1.75 7.71 42.25
CA ILE A 101 -2.20 9.10 42.11
C ILE A 101 -2.94 9.54 43.40
N GLU A 102 -3.90 8.76 43.90
CA GLU A 102 -4.66 9.10 45.12
C GLU A 102 -3.76 9.23 46.33
N SER A 103 -2.80 8.34 46.49
CA SER A 103 -1.85 8.38 47.61
C SER A 103 -0.93 9.61 47.56
N SER A 104 -0.77 10.22 46.39
CA SER A 104 0.05 11.43 46.19
C SER A 104 -0.73 12.73 46.36
N ILE A 105 -2.03 12.69 46.62
CA ILE A 105 -2.88 13.88 46.76
C ILE A 105 -2.66 14.50 48.15
N GLU A 106 -2.12 15.71 48.16
CA GLU A 106 -2.05 16.58 49.33
C GLU A 106 -3.18 17.60 49.27
N TYR A 107 -4.03 17.58 50.29
CA TYR A 107 -5.08 18.61 50.44
C TYR A 107 -4.52 19.80 51.23
N PRO A 108 -4.68 21.03 50.73
CA PRO A 108 -4.19 22.20 51.41
C PRO A 108 -5.06 22.51 52.64
N ASP A 109 -4.45 23.04 53.69
CA ASP A 109 -5.18 23.61 54.81
C ASP A 109 -5.81 24.96 54.43
N SER A 110 -6.96 25.28 55.02
CA SER A 110 -7.76 26.48 54.67
C SER A 110 -6.97 27.80 54.82
N ASP A 111 -5.88 27.76 55.59
CA ASP A 111 -5.05 28.92 55.92
C ASP A 111 -3.84 29.11 54.99
N ASP A 112 -3.68 28.18 54.04
CA ASP A 112 -2.58 28.24 53.09
C ASP A 112 -2.72 29.40 52.11
N ALA A 113 -1.67 30.16 51.88
CA ALA A 113 -1.64 31.31 50.97
C ALA A 113 -2.05 30.97 49.54
N ASN A 114 -1.86 29.68 49.13
CA ASN A 114 -2.18 29.17 47.81
C ASN A 114 -3.37 28.18 47.80
N TYR A 115 -4.23 28.22 48.85
CA TYR A 115 -5.37 27.31 49.03
C TYR A 115 -6.14 26.99 47.77
N GLY A 116 -6.61 28.03 47.05
CA GLY A 116 -7.44 27.86 45.88
C GLY A 116 -6.73 27.10 44.70
N SER A 117 -5.45 27.38 44.48
CA SER A 117 -4.69 26.71 43.44
C SER A 117 -4.28 25.26 43.83
N ALA A 118 -3.95 25.06 45.10
CA ALA A 118 -3.62 23.75 45.64
C ALA A 118 -4.84 22.83 45.70
N LEU A 119 -6.01 23.34 46.11
CA LEU A 119 -7.26 22.60 46.07
C LEU A 119 -7.64 22.21 44.63
N ALA A 120 -7.53 23.14 43.67
CA ALA A 120 -7.77 22.84 42.26
C ALA A 120 -6.78 21.81 41.67
N ALA A 121 -5.57 21.76 42.18
CA ALA A 121 -4.60 20.72 41.81
C ALA A 121 -5.00 19.35 42.38
N ALA A 122 -5.35 19.26 43.67
CA ALA A 122 -5.86 18.06 44.29
C ALA A 122 -7.07 17.47 43.58
N GLN A 123 -8.06 18.30 43.24
CA GLN A 123 -9.26 17.90 42.51
C GLN A 123 -8.95 17.39 41.09
N ARG A 124 -7.95 17.94 40.40
CA ARG A 124 -7.51 17.41 39.10
C ARG A 124 -6.86 16.03 39.24
N SER A 125 -6.08 15.84 40.30
CA SER A 125 -5.48 14.53 40.61
C SER A 125 -6.56 13.49 40.93
N GLU A 126 -7.58 13.84 41.72
CA GLU A 126 -8.77 12.97 41.97
C GLU A 126 -9.49 12.59 40.66
N ALA A 127 -9.74 13.57 39.79
CA ALA A 127 -10.36 13.31 38.51
C ALA A 127 -9.50 12.40 37.63
N SER A 128 -8.16 12.55 37.70
CA SER A 128 -7.24 11.66 36.99
C SER A 128 -7.25 10.24 37.53
N ALA A 129 -7.24 10.06 38.87
CA ALA A 129 -7.36 8.74 39.49
C ALA A 129 -8.69 8.06 39.13
N THR A 130 -9.81 8.82 39.18
CA THR A 130 -11.12 8.33 38.75
C THR A 130 -11.09 7.87 37.29
N GLN A 131 -10.47 8.63 36.40
CA GLN A 131 -10.31 8.23 34.99
C GLN A 131 -9.50 6.94 34.83
N MET A 132 -8.43 6.76 35.63
CA MET A 132 -7.66 5.51 35.60
C MET A 132 -8.53 4.32 36.05
N ARG A 133 -9.34 4.47 37.10
CA ARG A 133 -10.29 3.41 37.54
C ARG A 133 -11.29 3.09 36.46
N GLU A 134 -11.88 4.09 35.79
CA GLU A 134 -12.80 3.87 34.68
C GLU A 134 -12.13 3.15 33.50
N GLN A 135 -10.86 3.42 33.22
CA GLN A 135 -10.09 2.68 32.23
C GLN A 135 -9.90 1.21 32.62
N GLY A 136 -9.61 0.93 33.91
CA GLY A 136 -9.56 -0.41 34.43
C GLY A 136 -10.91 -1.17 34.31
N ASP A 137 -12.00 -0.52 34.73
CA ASP A 137 -13.36 -1.09 34.67
C ASP A 137 -13.82 -1.43 33.24
N ASN A 138 -13.38 -0.63 32.26
CA ASN A 138 -13.73 -0.78 30.85
C ASN A 138 -12.66 -1.51 30.04
N ASN A 139 -11.58 -2.00 30.67
CA ASN A 139 -10.51 -2.67 29.94
C ASN A 139 -11.02 -3.99 29.35
N VAL A 140 -10.80 -4.14 28.06
CA VAL A 140 -11.11 -5.34 27.27
C VAL A 140 -9.89 -5.88 26.51
N ASP A 141 -8.76 -5.19 26.65
CA ASP A 141 -7.52 -5.57 25.99
C ASP A 141 -6.74 -6.59 26.80
N ASP A 142 -6.12 -7.51 26.10
CA ASP A 142 -5.14 -8.45 26.62
C ASP A 142 -3.96 -8.61 25.65
N ALA A 143 -3.00 -9.45 25.96
CA ALA A 143 -1.84 -9.70 25.12
C ALA A 143 -2.22 -10.13 23.69
N ASN A 144 -3.30 -10.89 23.50
CA ASN A 144 -3.73 -11.34 22.17
C ASN A 144 -4.33 -10.18 21.35
N VAL A 145 -5.16 -9.35 21.99
CA VAL A 145 -5.73 -8.14 21.35
C VAL A 145 -4.58 -7.22 20.85
N LYS A 146 -3.58 -6.99 21.69
CA LYS A 146 -2.39 -6.19 21.31
C LYS A 146 -1.61 -6.85 20.19
N ALA A 147 -1.32 -8.16 20.27
CA ALA A 147 -0.59 -8.89 19.24
C ALA A 147 -1.28 -8.83 17.87
N TRP A 148 -2.62 -9.03 17.83
CA TRP A 148 -3.38 -8.94 16.60
C TRP A 148 -3.41 -7.53 16.03
N GLY A 149 -3.52 -6.50 16.88
CA GLY A 149 -3.44 -5.10 16.46
C GLY A 149 -2.09 -4.75 15.84
N TYR A 150 -1.00 -5.20 16.42
CA TYR A 150 0.35 -4.99 15.88
C TYR A 150 0.56 -5.75 14.57
N THR A 151 0.09 -7.00 14.49
CA THR A 151 0.14 -7.79 13.24
C THR A 151 -0.70 -7.16 12.13
N GLN A 152 -1.88 -6.66 12.44
CA GLN A 152 -2.72 -5.92 11.49
C GLN A 152 -2.00 -4.67 10.97
N THR A 153 -1.36 -3.91 11.86
CA THR A 153 -0.59 -2.72 11.51
C THR A 153 0.57 -3.08 10.57
N GLU A 154 1.36 -4.09 10.90
CA GLU A 154 2.46 -4.55 10.05
C GLU A 154 1.99 -4.96 8.66
N LYS A 155 0.94 -5.80 8.56
CA LYS A 155 0.37 -6.22 7.28
C LYS A 155 -0.21 -5.06 6.47
N SER A 156 -0.84 -4.09 7.14
CA SER A 156 -1.30 -2.85 6.50
C SER A 156 -0.14 -2.04 5.91
N LEU A 157 0.98 -1.96 6.61
CA LEU A 157 2.20 -1.30 6.11
C LEU A 157 2.78 -2.02 4.90
N VAL A 158 2.79 -3.37 4.91
CA VAL A 158 3.21 -4.15 3.74
C VAL A 158 2.32 -3.85 2.54
N GLN A 159 1.00 -3.85 2.71
CA GLN A 159 0.04 -3.51 1.67
C GLN A 159 0.27 -2.09 1.12
N GLN A 160 0.49 -1.12 2.01
CA GLN A 160 0.78 0.26 1.63
C GLN A 160 2.10 0.37 0.83
N ALA A 161 3.15 -0.32 1.24
CA ALA A 161 4.43 -0.34 0.54
C ALA A 161 4.32 -1.00 -0.84
N GLN A 162 3.56 -2.10 -0.98
CA GLN A 162 3.25 -2.71 -2.27
C GLN A 162 2.52 -1.74 -3.19
N ASN A 163 1.53 -1.02 -2.66
CA ASN A 163 0.80 0.00 -3.42
C ASN A 163 1.71 1.17 -3.83
N LEU A 164 2.62 1.62 -2.97
CA LEU A 164 3.60 2.65 -3.31
C LEU A 164 4.57 2.20 -4.42
N MET A 165 5.00 0.94 -4.41
CA MET A 165 5.83 0.40 -5.48
C MET A 165 5.08 0.35 -6.82
N ILE A 166 3.79 -0.01 -6.81
CA ILE A 166 2.93 0.07 -8.00
C ILE A 166 2.76 1.51 -8.47
N GLN A 167 2.52 2.45 -7.55
CA GLN A 167 2.41 3.88 -7.87
C GLN A 167 3.70 4.44 -8.48
N TYR A 168 4.87 4.02 -7.99
CA TYR A 168 6.16 4.38 -8.57
C TYR A 168 6.25 3.96 -10.05
N TRP A 169 5.88 2.74 -10.37
CA TRP A 169 5.91 2.25 -11.74
C TRP A 169 4.82 2.89 -12.62
N ASN A 170 3.63 3.18 -12.07
CA ASN A 170 2.62 3.98 -12.76
C ASN A 170 3.13 5.40 -13.08
N ALA A 171 3.86 6.04 -12.16
CA ALA A 171 4.46 7.34 -12.38
C ALA A 171 5.56 7.27 -13.47
N GLN A 172 6.32 6.17 -13.56
CA GLN A 172 7.29 5.92 -14.63
C GLN A 172 6.61 5.78 -16.01
N GLU A 173 5.49 5.07 -16.09
CA GLU A 173 4.72 4.97 -17.35
C GLU A 173 4.09 6.32 -17.73
N ASN A 174 3.61 7.09 -16.75
CA ASN A 174 3.13 8.44 -16.97
C ASN A 174 4.22 9.36 -17.53
N LEU A 175 5.47 9.29 -17.03
CA LEU A 175 6.59 10.06 -17.59
C LEU A 175 6.81 9.72 -19.07
N LYS A 176 6.76 8.45 -19.46
CA LYS A 176 6.85 8.05 -20.89
C LYS A 176 5.72 8.66 -21.72
N SER A 177 4.48 8.68 -21.18
CA SER A 177 3.34 9.32 -21.84
C SER A 177 3.58 10.81 -22.05
N VAL A 178 4.06 11.51 -21.03
CA VAL A 178 4.40 12.96 -21.12
C VAL A 178 5.53 13.20 -22.12
N GLN A 179 6.57 12.35 -22.14
CA GLN A 179 7.67 12.44 -23.13
C GLN A 179 7.16 12.30 -24.57
N ASN A 180 6.21 11.38 -24.80
CA ASN A 180 5.57 11.23 -26.12
C ASN A 180 4.73 12.47 -26.49
N GLN A 181 4.03 13.07 -25.52
CA GLN A 181 3.30 14.33 -25.74
C GLN A 181 4.23 15.48 -26.09
N VAL A 182 5.41 15.58 -25.45
CA VAL A 182 6.44 16.59 -25.79
C VAL A 182 6.94 16.36 -27.21
N SER A 183 7.29 15.12 -27.56
CA SER A 183 7.76 14.80 -28.92
C SER A 183 6.74 15.14 -29.98
N LYS A 184 5.45 14.91 -29.71
CA LYS A 184 4.36 15.32 -30.60
C LYS A 184 4.24 16.83 -30.69
N ALA A 185 4.27 17.56 -29.56
CA ALA A 185 4.17 19.02 -29.53
C ALA A 185 5.35 19.69 -30.23
N GLU A 186 6.57 19.11 -30.16
CA GLU A 186 7.75 19.57 -30.91
C GLU A 186 7.50 19.47 -32.41
N LYS A 187 6.97 18.35 -32.90
CA LYS A 187 6.64 18.17 -34.31
C LYS A 187 5.52 19.09 -34.79
N ASP A 188 4.51 19.29 -33.96
CA ASP A 188 3.42 20.22 -34.25
C ASP A 188 3.93 21.65 -34.35
N TYR A 189 4.84 22.08 -33.46
CA TYR A 189 5.51 23.39 -33.51
C TYR A 189 6.42 23.55 -34.77
N GLU A 190 7.23 22.53 -35.10
CA GLU A 190 8.02 22.51 -36.35
C GLU A 190 7.12 22.65 -37.56
N THR A 191 5.99 21.90 -37.60
CA THR A 191 5.02 21.93 -38.70
C THR A 191 4.36 23.30 -38.82
N ALA A 192 4.00 23.95 -37.70
CA ALA A 192 3.43 25.30 -37.71
C ALA A 192 4.42 26.32 -38.27
N ASN A 193 5.71 26.27 -37.93
CA ASN A 193 6.75 27.10 -38.47
C ASN A 193 6.93 26.92 -40.00
N LEU A 194 6.91 25.68 -40.48
CA LEU A 194 6.99 25.38 -41.91
C LEU A 194 5.79 25.92 -42.66
N LYS A 195 4.58 25.79 -42.10
CA LYS A 195 3.37 26.34 -42.69
C LYS A 195 3.36 27.88 -42.70
N LEU A 196 3.88 28.53 -41.65
CA LEU A 196 4.03 29.98 -41.63
C LEU A 196 4.97 30.45 -42.76
N SER A 197 6.12 29.79 -42.93
CA SER A 197 7.07 30.13 -43.97
C SER A 197 6.53 29.96 -45.38
N SER A 198 5.57 29.07 -45.58
CA SER A 198 4.85 28.87 -46.84
C SER A 198 3.58 29.73 -46.99
N GLY A 199 3.27 30.57 -45.99
CA GLY A 199 2.07 31.41 -45.99
C GLY A 199 0.76 30.65 -45.70
N SER A 200 0.85 29.37 -45.23
CA SER A 200 -0.29 28.51 -44.97
C SER A 200 -0.74 28.50 -43.51
N ALA A 201 -0.06 29.22 -42.62
CA ALA A 201 -0.41 29.41 -41.22
C ALA A 201 -0.16 30.86 -40.80
N THR A 202 -0.71 31.27 -39.67
CA THR A 202 -0.52 32.59 -39.05
C THR A 202 0.54 32.56 -37.99
N GLN A 203 1.04 33.73 -37.58
CA GLN A 203 1.96 33.87 -36.44
C GLN A 203 1.29 33.37 -35.13
N THR A 204 -0.03 33.52 -35.00
CA THR A 204 -0.80 33.04 -33.85
C THR A 204 -0.75 31.52 -33.79
N ASP A 205 -0.91 30.80 -34.89
CA ASP A 205 -0.81 29.34 -34.94
C ASP A 205 0.54 28.81 -34.42
N VAL A 206 1.63 29.54 -34.76
CA VAL A 206 2.97 29.19 -34.28
C VAL A 206 3.13 29.47 -32.77
N LEU A 207 2.54 30.56 -32.27
CA LEU A 207 2.59 30.90 -30.85
C LEU A 207 1.79 29.89 -30.03
N ASP A 208 0.62 29.47 -30.51
CA ASP A 208 -0.24 28.44 -29.85
C ASP A 208 0.48 27.09 -29.81
N ALA A 209 1.12 26.70 -30.89
CA ALA A 209 1.91 25.46 -30.92
C ALA A 209 3.11 25.53 -29.97
N LYS A 210 3.79 26.71 -29.87
CA LYS A 210 4.86 26.92 -28.90
C LYS A 210 4.38 26.87 -27.46
N GLU A 211 3.25 27.48 -27.16
CA GLU A 211 2.65 27.43 -25.82
C GLU A 211 2.33 25.97 -25.41
N THR A 212 1.76 25.20 -26.35
CA THR A 212 1.48 23.77 -26.14
C THR A 212 2.77 22.99 -25.83
N LEU A 213 3.84 23.23 -26.58
CA LEU A 213 5.13 22.61 -26.34
C LEU A 213 5.69 22.98 -24.94
N LEU A 214 5.66 24.25 -24.55
CA LEU A 214 6.16 24.70 -23.25
C LEU A 214 5.36 24.08 -22.10
N LYS A 215 4.02 23.96 -22.25
CA LYS A 215 3.17 23.28 -21.27
C LYS A 215 3.53 21.79 -21.15
N ALA A 216 3.72 21.11 -22.27
CA ALA A 216 4.12 19.70 -22.28
C ALA A 216 5.50 19.50 -21.62
N GLN A 217 6.47 20.38 -21.91
CA GLN A 217 7.80 20.34 -21.27
C GLN A 217 7.72 20.57 -19.75
N ALA A 218 6.88 21.50 -19.29
CA ALA A 218 6.66 21.71 -17.84
C ALA A 218 6.08 20.46 -17.16
N SER A 219 5.27 19.68 -17.87
CA SER A 219 4.69 18.43 -17.34
C SER A 219 5.75 17.35 -17.09
N ILE A 220 6.90 17.36 -17.78
CA ILE A 220 8.04 16.45 -17.48
C ILE A 220 8.54 16.68 -16.06
N THR A 221 8.82 17.93 -15.69
CA THR A 221 9.32 18.26 -14.35
C THR A 221 8.36 17.81 -13.26
N THR A 222 7.05 17.97 -13.48
CA THR A 222 6.02 17.48 -12.55
C THR A 222 6.04 15.96 -12.44
N ALA A 223 6.14 15.25 -13.58
CA ALA A 223 6.18 13.78 -13.57
C ALA A 223 7.46 13.25 -12.88
N GLU A 224 8.62 13.86 -13.14
CA GLU A 224 9.88 13.50 -12.48
C GLU A 224 9.84 13.76 -10.97
N SER A 225 9.23 14.88 -10.54
CA SER A 225 9.03 15.19 -9.12
C SER A 225 8.13 14.16 -8.43
N ASN A 226 7.05 13.71 -9.08
CA ASN A 226 6.17 12.67 -8.56
C ASN A 226 6.90 11.33 -8.41
N ILE A 227 7.71 10.94 -9.38
CA ILE A 227 8.54 9.74 -9.31
C ILE A 227 9.49 9.81 -8.13
N ALA A 228 10.22 10.93 -7.98
CA ALA A 228 11.16 11.12 -6.89
C ALA A 228 10.47 11.07 -5.52
N SER A 229 9.33 11.76 -5.37
CA SER A 229 8.55 11.80 -4.13
C SER A 229 7.99 10.42 -3.76
N THR A 230 7.45 9.67 -4.74
CA THR A 230 6.91 8.33 -4.50
C THR A 230 8.01 7.34 -4.12
N LYS A 231 9.17 7.41 -4.82
CA LYS A 231 10.36 6.62 -4.48
C LYS A 231 10.81 6.90 -3.05
N GLU A 232 10.92 8.17 -2.69
CA GLU A 232 11.36 8.59 -1.35
C GLU A 232 10.42 8.07 -0.26
N SER A 233 9.09 8.21 -0.48
CA SER A 233 8.08 7.70 0.47
C SER A 233 8.19 6.18 0.65
N LEU A 234 8.40 5.44 -0.44
CA LEU A 234 8.60 3.99 -0.39
C LEU A 234 9.88 3.63 0.35
N CYS A 235 11.00 4.28 0.05
CA CYS A 235 12.28 4.03 0.70
C CYS A 235 12.22 4.31 2.21
N GLN A 236 11.60 5.42 2.62
CA GLN A 236 11.43 5.75 4.03
C GLN A 236 10.56 4.74 4.78
N MET A 237 9.46 4.27 4.15
CA MET A 237 8.59 3.25 4.74
C MET A 237 9.33 1.93 4.97
N LEU A 238 10.28 1.60 4.10
CA LEU A 238 11.09 0.38 4.14
C LEU A 238 12.38 0.53 4.97
N GLY A 239 12.57 1.68 5.63
CA GLY A 239 13.67 1.92 6.57
C GLY A 239 14.96 2.48 5.96
N TRP A 240 14.99 2.80 4.65
CA TRP A 240 16.14 3.50 4.07
C TRP A 240 16.19 4.97 4.49
N LYS A 241 17.38 5.53 4.55
CA LYS A 241 17.59 6.95 4.83
C LYS A 241 17.13 7.81 3.65
N TYR A 242 16.74 9.03 3.94
CA TYR A 242 16.41 10.03 2.92
C TYR A 242 17.54 10.17 1.89
N GLY A 243 17.17 10.14 0.60
CA GLY A 243 18.11 10.25 -0.50
C GLY A 243 18.94 9.00 -0.78
N ALA A 244 18.58 7.84 -0.24
CA ALA A 244 19.25 6.58 -0.53
C ALA A 244 19.17 6.22 -2.03
N SER A 245 20.27 5.71 -2.59
CA SER A 245 20.34 5.30 -4.00
C SER A 245 19.87 3.86 -4.17
N VAL A 246 18.56 3.62 -3.98
CA VAL A 246 17.94 2.31 -4.12
C VAL A 246 17.48 2.07 -5.55
N GLU A 247 17.76 0.90 -6.11
CA GLU A 247 17.21 0.42 -7.39
C GLU A 247 15.87 -0.28 -7.14
N ILE A 248 14.77 0.26 -7.66
CA ILE A 248 13.45 -0.38 -7.57
C ILE A 248 13.29 -1.35 -8.74
N CYS A 249 13.24 -2.65 -8.44
CA CYS A 249 13.07 -3.72 -9.42
C CYS A 249 11.66 -3.70 -10.05
N ALA A 250 11.51 -4.41 -11.18
CA ALA A 250 10.23 -4.51 -11.86
C ALA A 250 9.17 -5.20 -11.01
N LEU A 251 7.91 -4.79 -11.20
CA LEU A 251 6.77 -5.48 -10.59
C LEU A 251 6.63 -6.91 -11.13
N PRO A 252 6.07 -7.82 -10.35
CA PRO A 252 5.68 -9.13 -10.87
C PRO A 252 4.56 -8.98 -11.89
N ASP A 253 4.53 -9.87 -12.87
CA ASP A 253 3.43 -9.93 -13.83
C ASP A 253 2.12 -10.32 -13.10
N PRO A 254 0.98 -9.67 -13.43
CA PRO A 254 -0.29 -10.06 -12.85
C PRO A 254 -0.71 -11.45 -13.32
N GLN A 255 -1.38 -12.20 -12.47
CA GLN A 255 -1.94 -13.50 -12.80
C GLN A 255 -3.18 -13.31 -13.71
N GLU A 256 -3.12 -13.82 -14.93
CA GLU A 256 -4.28 -13.78 -15.83
C GLU A 256 -5.41 -14.68 -15.31
N GLN A 257 -6.66 -14.20 -15.36
CA GLN A 257 -7.87 -14.95 -15.00
C GLN A 257 -7.89 -15.53 -13.58
N MET A 258 -7.29 -14.85 -12.61
CA MET A 258 -7.34 -15.26 -11.21
C MET A 258 -8.77 -15.44 -10.72
N SER A 259 -9.72 -14.58 -11.16
CA SER A 259 -11.12 -14.63 -10.73
C SER A 259 -11.82 -15.94 -11.08
N ALA A 260 -11.36 -16.66 -12.12
CA ALA A 260 -11.93 -17.94 -12.52
C ALA A 260 -11.67 -19.08 -11.51
N SER A 261 -10.62 -18.96 -10.69
CA SER A 261 -10.24 -19.94 -9.66
C SER A 261 -10.80 -19.61 -8.27
N VAL A 262 -11.49 -18.47 -8.12
CA VAL A 262 -12.02 -17.98 -6.84
C VAL A 262 -13.30 -18.72 -6.46
N ASN A 263 -13.34 -19.28 -5.25
CA ASN A 263 -14.59 -19.68 -4.57
C ASN A 263 -14.99 -18.58 -3.58
N LEU A 264 -15.85 -17.67 -4.03
CA LEU A 264 -16.21 -16.47 -3.27
C LEU A 264 -16.79 -16.78 -1.87
N GLU A 265 -17.60 -17.84 -1.74
CA GLU A 265 -18.22 -18.22 -0.45
C GLU A 265 -17.16 -18.71 0.54
N GLU A 266 -16.26 -19.58 0.11
CA GLU A 266 -15.15 -20.05 0.93
C GLU A 266 -14.21 -18.91 1.30
N ASP A 267 -13.92 -18.01 0.38
CA ASP A 267 -13.01 -16.90 0.61
C ASP A 267 -13.62 -15.84 1.54
N ILE A 268 -14.96 -15.62 1.51
CA ILE A 268 -15.65 -14.81 2.52
C ILE A 268 -15.53 -15.45 3.92
N ALA A 269 -15.74 -16.77 4.03
CA ALA A 269 -15.58 -17.45 5.31
C ALA A 269 -14.14 -17.34 5.83
N LYS A 270 -13.14 -17.58 4.99
CA LYS A 270 -11.72 -17.40 5.32
C LYS A 270 -11.39 -15.95 5.71
N ALA A 271 -11.96 -14.98 5.00
CA ALA A 271 -11.77 -13.56 5.30
C ALA A 271 -12.30 -13.21 6.69
N GLN A 272 -13.50 -13.70 7.05
CA GLN A 272 -14.09 -13.48 8.39
C GLN A 272 -13.28 -14.16 9.48
N GLU A 273 -12.75 -15.36 9.23
CA GLU A 273 -11.89 -16.10 10.17
C GLU A 273 -10.54 -15.43 10.36
N ASN A 274 -9.91 -14.99 9.26
CA ASN A 274 -8.58 -14.39 9.27
C ASN A 274 -8.57 -12.94 9.75
N ASN A 275 -9.70 -12.24 9.70
CA ASN A 275 -9.78 -10.80 9.94
C ASN A 275 -9.32 -10.43 11.35
N TYR A 276 -8.26 -9.62 11.42
CA TYR A 276 -7.66 -9.23 12.71
C TYR A 276 -8.61 -8.43 13.57
N GLN A 277 -9.37 -7.49 12.98
CA GLN A 277 -10.32 -6.67 13.72
C GLN A 277 -11.49 -7.52 14.27
N LEU A 278 -11.97 -8.52 13.53
CA LEU A 278 -13.00 -9.43 14.03
C LEU A 278 -12.45 -10.33 15.15
N LYS A 279 -11.20 -10.77 15.07
CA LYS A 279 -10.54 -11.52 16.17
C LYS A 279 -10.43 -10.66 17.43
N ILE A 280 -10.01 -9.40 17.27
CA ILE A 280 -9.94 -8.40 18.34
C ILE A 280 -11.32 -8.22 18.97
N LEU A 281 -12.35 -7.93 18.18
CA LEU A 281 -13.72 -7.72 18.68
C LEU A 281 -14.25 -8.97 19.39
N ALA A 282 -14.03 -10.16 18.84
CA ALA A 282 -14.45 -11.40 19.46
C ALA A 282 -13.76 -11.62 20.82
N ARG A 283 -12.49 -11.27 20.95
CA ARG A 283 -11.77 -11.34 22.21
C ARG A 283 -12.28 -10.31 23.21
N GLN A 284 -12.53 -9.09 22.76
CA GLN A 284 -13.10 -8.01 23.56
C GLN A 284 -14.51 -8.35 24.08
N VAL A 285 -15.34 -9.04 23.29
CA VAL A 285 -16.63 -9.61 23.77
C VAL A 285 -16.41 -10.56 24.95
N ASN A 286 -15.37 -11.39 24.88
CA ASN A 286 -15.07 -12.35 25.95
C ASN A 286 -14.45 -11.69 27.20
N ASN A 287 -13.67 -10.63 27.01
CA ASN A 287 -13.00 -9.89 28.08
C ASN A 287 -13.92 -8.86 28.75
N ALA A 288 -15.04 -8.47 28.10
CA ALA A 288 -15.95 -7.47 28.64
C ALA A 288 -16.58 -7.88 29.98
N MET A 289 -16.37 -7.06 31.01
CA MET A 289 -16.84 -7.34 32.37
C MET A 289 -18.33 -7.05 32.59
N THR A 290 -18.88 -6.07 31.83
CA THR A 290 -20.29 -5.68 31.96
C THR A 290 -21.14 -6.20 30.81
N SER A 291 -22.42 -6.50 31.08
CA SER A 291 -23.37 -6.91 30.02
C SER A 291 -23.54 -5.88 28.94
N THR A 292 -23.56 -4.61 29.28
CA THR A 292 -23.68 -3.50 28.33
C THR A 292 -22.47 -3.44 27.37
N LEU A 293 -21.27 -3.51 27.92
CA LEU A 293 -20.05 -3.49 27.12
C LEU A 293 -19.96 -4.73 26.20
N LYS A 294 -20.33 -5.89 26.73
CA LYS A 294 -20.41 -7.14 25.94
C LYS A 294 -21.39 -7.02 24.78
N GLU A 295 -22.58 -6.46 25.00
CA GLU A 295 -23.59 -6.25 23.96
C GLU A 295 -23.13 -5.28 22.88
N GLN A 296 -22.43 -4.20 23.26
CA GLN A 296 -21.84 -3.24 22.34
C GLN A 296 -20.81 -3.91 21.41
N TYR A 297 -19.86 -4.66 21.97
CA TYR A 297 -18.86 -5.38 21.17
C TYR A 297 -19.48 -6.49 20.33
N GLN A 298 -20.49 -7.20 20.84
CA GLN A 298 -21.21 -8.23 20.08
C GLN A 298 -21.93 -7.63 18.86
N THR A 299 -22.56 -6.46 19.02
CA THR A 299 -23.22 -5.74 17.94
C THR A 299 -22.18 -5.29 16.88
N THR A 300 -21.07 -4.72 17.33
CA THR A 300 -19.97 -4.30 16.45
C THR A 300 -19.35 -5.50 15.71
N LEU A 301 -19.17 -6.62 16.40
CA LEU A 301 -18.67 -7.86 15.79
C LEU A 301 -19.62 -8.37 14.68
N THR A 302 -20.92 -8.32 14.93
CA THR A 302 -21.92 -8.78 13.97
C THR A 302 -21.96 -7.88 12.73
N SER A 303 -21.99 -6.57 12.91
CA SER A 303 -21.92 -5.61 11.78
C SER A 303 -20.60 -5.71 11.03
N GLY A 304 -19.49 -5.89 11.76
CA GLY A 304 -18.17 -6.07 11.16
C GLY A 304 -18.06 -7.31 10.26
N LYS A 305 -18.70 -8.41 10.62
CA LYS A 305 -18.77 -9.61 9.76
C LYS A 305 -19.46 -9.34 8.43
N GLU A 306 -20.56 -8.60 8.45
CA GLU A 306 -21.28 -8.23 7.23
C GLU A 306 -20.46 -7.23 6.39
N ALA A 307 -19.76 -6.30 7.02
CA ALA A 307 -18.85 -5.37 6.33
C ALA A 307 -17.69 -6.12 5.65
N VAL A 308 -17.04 -7.07 6.32
CA VAL A 308 -16.00 -7.93 5.73
C VAL A 308 -16.53 -8.67 4.51
N LYS A 309 -17.72 -9.27 4.59
CA LYS A 309 -18.38 -9.94 3.47
C LYS A 309 -18.55 -8.98 2.28
N SER A 310 -19.12 -7.81 2.53
CA SER A 310 -19.32 -6.78 1.50
C SER A 310 -17.99 -6.30 0.88
N ASN A 311 -16.96 -6.14 1.71
CA ASN A 311 -15.63 -5.73 1.25
C ASN A 311 -14.99 -6.77 0.34
N VAL A 312 -15.03 -8.05 0.70
CA VAL A 312 -14.51 -9.15 -0.14
C VAL A 312 -15.29 -9.25 -1.45
N GLN A 313 -16.63 -9.12 -1.42
CA GLN A 313 -17.45 -9.10 -2.64
C GLN A 313 -17.07 -7.94 -3.55
N SER A 314 -16.87 -6.75 -3.00
CA SER A 314 -16.45 -5.56 -3.74
C SER A 314 -15.05 -5.74 -4.35
N ALA A 315 -14.10 -6.28 -3.58
CA ALA A 315 -12.76 -6.59 -4.06
C ALA A 315 -12.78 -7.62 -5.21
N TYR A 316 -13.65 -8.64 -5.12
CA TYR A 316 -13.85 -9.61 -6.20
C TYR A 316 -14.41 -8.98 -7.46
N GLN A 317 -15.40 -8.08 -7.35
CA GLN A 317 -15.95 -7.38 -8.52
C GLN A 317 -14.89 -6.47 -9.17
N ASN A 318 -14.08 -5.78 -8.35
CA ASN A 318 -12.97 -4.97 -8.84
C ASN A 318 -11.91 -5.82 -9.55
N LEU A 319 -11.60 -7.01 -9.02
CA LEU A 319 -10.70 -7.95 -9.68
C LEU A 319 -11.22 -8.34 -11.08
N LYS A 320 -12.47 -8.74 -11.20
CA LYS A 320 -13.08 -9.08 -12.49
C LYS A 320 -13.10 -7.90 -13.48
N LEU A 321 -13.39 -6.70 -12.98
CA LEU A 321 -13.35 -5.50 -13.82
C LEU A 321 -11.94 -5.23 -14.34
N SER A 322 -10.93 -5.32 -13.48
CA SER A 322 -9.52 -5.09 -13.84
C SER A 322 -9.00 -6.15 -14.81
N GLU A 323 -9.41 -7.42 -14.67
CA GLU A 323 -9.12 -8.48 -15.65
C GLU A 323 -9.72 -8.15 -17.04
N ALA A 324 -10.98 -7.72 -17.08
CA ALA A 324 -11.63 -7.35 -18.34
C ALA A 324 -10.96 -6.14 -19.01
N GLN A 325 -10.54 -5.15 -18.22
CA GLN A 325 -9.81 -3.97 -18.70
C GLN A 325 -8.42 -4.34 -19.23
N TYR A 326 -7.71 -5.23 -18.54
CA TYR A 326 -6.41 -5.71 -18.99
C TYR A 326 -6.52 -6.49 -20.31
N GLU A 327 -7.49 -7.38 -20.43
CA GLU A 327 -7.77 -8.11 -21.68
C GLU A 327 -8.17 -7.17 -22.83
N GLN A 328 -8.92 -6.13 -22.55
CA GLN A 328 -9.24 -5.10 -23.54
C GLN A 328 -7.99 -4.35 -24.00
N ALA A 329 -7.12 -3.95 -23.08
CA ALA A 329 -5.88 -3.25 -23.40
C ALA A 329 -4.90 -4.14 -24.20
N LYS A 330 -4.81 -5.44 -23.88
CA LYS A 330 -4.05 -6.42 -24.67
C LYS A 330 -4.52 -6.48 -26.13
N ARG A 331 -5.84 -6.61 -26.34
CA ARG A 331 -6.43 -6.65 -27.68
C ARG A 331 -6.23 -5.34 -28.45
N SER A 332 -6.32 -4.21 -27.76
CA SER A 332 -6.05 -2.90 -28.36
C SER A 332 -4.60 -2.79 -28.82
N LEU A 333 -3.65 -3.22 -27.99
CA LEU A 333 -2.23 -3.24 -28.36
C LEU A 333 -1.96 -4.14 -29.56
N GLU A 334 -2.55 -5.34 -29.60
CA GLU A 334 -2.42 -6.27 -30.72
C GLU A 334 -2.94 -5.66 -32.05
N LEU A 335 -4.04 -4.92 -31.98
CA LEU A 335 -4.60 -4.22 -33.14
C LEU A 335 -3.67 -3.10 -33.64
N GLU A 336 -3.17 -2.27 -32.71
CA GLU A 336 -2.26 -1.18 -33.04
C GLU A 336 -0.91 -1.69 -33.54
N GLU A 337 -0.42 -2.81 -33.03
CA GLU A 337 0.79 -3.47 -33.56
C GLU A 337 0.62 -3.89 -35.02
N LYS A 338 -0.50 -4.55 -35.37
CA LYS A 338 -0.82 -4.91 -36.76
C LYS A 338 -0.97 -3.69 -37.66
N THR A 339 -1.57 -2.63 -37.11
CA THR A 339 -1.72 -1.34 -37.82
C THR A 339 -0.36 -0.72 -38.09
N LYS A 340 0.51 -0.69 -37.07
CA LYS A 340 1.88 -0.18 -37.20
C LYS A 340 2.67 -0.98 -38.23
N GLN A 341 2.66 -2.32 -38.19
CA GLN A 341 3.32 -3.19 -39.17
C GLN A 341 2.83 -2.93 -40.60
N THR A 342 1.53 -2.65 -40.76
CA THR A 342 0.95 -2.29 -42.05
C THR A 342 1.45 -0.94 -42.54
N ASN A 343 1.56 0.03 -41.64
CA ASN A 343 2.07 1.37 -41.93
C ASN A 343 3.60 1.38 -42.19
N ASP A 344 4.37 0.51 -41.55
CA ASP A 344 5.79 0.28 -41.86
C ASP A 344 5.96 -0.10 -43.34
N ARG A 345 5.14 -1.04 -43.84
CA ARG A 345 5.15 -1.49 -45.24
C ARG A 345 4.70 -0.36 -46.20
N LYS A 346 3.64 0.38 -45.85
CA LYS A 346 3.13 1.50 -46.65
C LYS A 346 4.13 2.63 -46.74
N LEU A 347 4.81 2.96 -45.66
CA LEU A 347 5.87 3.99 -45.66
C LEU A 347 7.03 3.56 -46.55
N ALA A 348 7.51 2.32 -46.43
CA ALA A 348 8.56 1.77 -47.27
C ALA A 348 8.21 1.77 -48.76
N ALA A 349 6.91 1.62 -49.10
CA ALA A 349 6.39 1.71 -50.48
C ALA A 349 6.08 3.16 -50.91
N GLY A 350 6.29 4.16 -50.08
CA GLY A 350 5.96 5.56 -50.40
C GLY A 350 4.44 5.86 -50.46
N LEU A 351 3.62 4.99 -49.88
CA LEU A 351 2.14 5.09 -49.95
C LEU A 351 1.52 5.97 -48.87
N ILE A 352 2.28 6.30 -47.85
CA ILE A 352 1.87 7.21 -46.74
C ILE A 352 2.97 8.23 -46.46
N SER A 353 2.55 9.36 -45.92
CA SER A 353 3.51 10.39 -45.48
C SER A 353 4.19 10.01 -44.17
N GLN A 354 5.37 10.62 -43.93
CA GLN A 354 6.06 10.46 -42.64
C GLN A 354 5.20 10.88 -41.44
N ASN A 355 4.38 11.92 -41.58
CA ASN A 355 3.48 12.37 -40.50
C ASN A 355 2.38 11.34 -40.20
N ALA A 356 1.81 10.71 -41.24
CA ALA A 356 0.82 9.65 -41.04
C ALA A 356 1.42 8.43 -40.35
N TYR A 357 2.64 8.05 -40.72
CA TYR A 357 3.38 6.98 -40.06
C TYR A 357 3.68 7.32 -38.58
N GLN A 358 4.11 8.54 -38.31
CA GLN A 358 4.40 8.99 -36.96
C GLN A 358 3.16 8.95 -36.05
N SER A 359 2.01 9.38 -36.60
CA SER A 359 0.74 9.27 -35.85
C SER A 359 0.39 7.84 -35.49
N ALA A 360 0.60 6.88 -36.39
CA ALA A 360 0.38 5.45 -36.11
C ALA A 360 1.39 4.91 -35.06
N THR A 361 2.62 5.41 -35.08
CA THR A 361 3.62 5.07 -34.05
C THR A 361 3.19 5.55 -32.67
N TYR A 362 2.70 6.78 -32.55
CA TYR A 362 2.17 7.30 -31.28
C TYR A 362 0.95 6.53 -30.78
N SER A 363 0.05 6.09 -31.68
CA SER A 363 -1.07 5.24 -31.30
C SER A 363 -0.62 3.90 -30.73
N TYR A 364 0.35 3.24 -31.35
CA TYR A 364 0.95 2.01 -30.86
C TYR A 364 1.63 2.19 -29.49
N GLU A 365 2.43 3.24 -29.31
CA GLU A 365 3.09 3.55 -28.06
C GLU A 365 2.07 3.84 -26.96
N SER A 366 1.00 4.57 -27.25
CA SER A 366 -0.10 4.83 -26.33
C SER A 366 -0.81 3.55 -25.91
N ALA A 367 -1.10 2.64 -26.86
CA ALA A 367 -1.71 1.35 -26.55
C ALA A 367 -0.77 0.46 -25.71
N SER A 368 0.54 0.52 -25.95
CA SER A 368 1.54 -0.19 -25.15
C SER A 368 1.56 0.30 -23.70
N MET A 369 1.55 1.62 -23.49
CA MET A 369 1.49 2.20 -22.15
C MET A 369 0.16 1.90 -21.46
N ALA A 370 -0.96 1.93 -22.18
CA ALA A 370 -2.27 1.58 -21.65
C ALA A 370 -2.32 0.12 -21.17
N LYS A 371 -1.69 -0.81 -21.91
CA LYS A 371 -1.58 -2.22 -21.50
C LYS A 371 -0.73 -2.37 -20.23
N GLU A 372 0.40 -1.67 -20.10
CA GLU A 372 1.23 -1.71 -18.89
C GLU A 372 0.48 -1.12 -17.67
N THR A 373 -0.24 0.01 -17.87
CA THR A 373 -1.06 0.61 -16.81
C THR A 373 -2.21 -0.33 -16.37
N ALA A 374 -2.86 -1.00 -17.34
CA ALA A 374 -3.90 -1.98 -17.03
C ALA A 374 -3.34 -3.22 -16.30
N ALA A 375 -2.11 -3.66 -16.63
CA ALA A 375 -1.42 -4.74 -15.92
C ALA A 375 -1.15 -4.36 -14.45
N MET A 376 -0.68 -3.14 -14.20
CA MET A 376 -0.47 -2.63 -12.83
C MET A 376 -1.78 -2.50 -12.06
N SER A 377 -2.85 -2.06 -12.72
CA SER A 377 -4.19 -1.98 -12.11
C SER A 377 -4.74 -3.37 -11.76
N LEU A 378 -4.51 -4.36 -12.62
CA LEU A 378 -4.87 -5.75 -12.35
C LEU A 378 -4.06 -6.31 -11.17
N LEU A 379 -2.75 -6.10 -11.12
CA LEU A 379 -1.92 -6.51 -9.99
C LEU A 379 -2.42 -5.89 -8.68
N GLN A 380 -2.76 -4.60 -8.69
CA GLN A 380 -3.30 -3.91 -7.52
C GLN A 380 -4.64 -4.51 -7.07
N ALA A 381 -5.54 -4.85 -8.00
CA ALA A 381 -6.83 -5.48 -7.68
C ALA A 381 -6.64 -6.90 -7.13
N GLN A 382 -5.69 -7.67 -7.64
CA GLN A 382 -5.32 -8.99 -7.12
C GLN A 382 -4.80 -8.92 -5.69
N LEU A 383 -3.88 -8.00 -5.44
CA LEU A 383 -3.36 -7.77 -4.08
C LEU A 383 -4.45 -7.33 -3.11
N ALA A 384 -5.32 -6.40 -3.54
CA ALA A 384 -6.44 -5.94 -2.72
C ALA A 384 -7.38 -7.10 -2.34
N TYR A 385 -7.69 -7.97 -3.29
CA TYR A 385 -8.48 -9.18 -3.02
C TYR A 385 -7.77 -10.14 -2.06
N GLN A 386 -6.49 -10.42 -2.32
CA GLN A 386 -5.69 -11.31 -1.46
C GLN A 386 -5.58 -10.78 -0.03
N TRP A 387 -5.36 -9.48 0.14
CA TRP A 387 -5.30 -8.84 1.46
C TRP A 387 -6.66 -8.84 2.17
N ALA A 388 -7.76 -8.66 1.43
CA ALA A 388 -9.10 -8.74 2.00
C ALA A 388 -9.39 -10.16 2.55
N VAL A 389 -9.06 -11.21 1.78
CA VAL A 389 -9.18 -12.62 2.23
C VAL A 389 -8.16 -12.95 3.32
N GLY A 390 -6.96 -12.35 3.26
CA GLY A 390 -5.86 -12.53 4.21
C GLY A 390 -6.03 -11.82 5.57
N GLY A 391 -7.16 -11.14 5.79
CA GLY A 391 -7.51 -10.59 7.10
C GLY A 391 -7.49 -9.06 7.22
N LEU A 392 -7.29 -8.32 6.11
CA LEU A 392 -7.32 -6.85 6.07
C LEU A 392 -8.59 -6.27 5.46
N ALA A 393 -9.66 -7.08 5.23
CA ALA A 393 -10.94 -6.54 4.82
C ALA A 393 -11.48 -5.54 5.85
N SER A 394 -12.06 -4.41 5.39
CA SER A 394 -12.66 -3.42 6.27
C SER A 394 -13.83 -4.01 7.05
N THR A 395 -13.96 -3.61 8.31
CA THR A 395 -15.07 -3.94 9.22
C THR A 395 -16.05 -2.78 9.39
N GLN A 396 -15.87 -1.71 8.61
CA GLN A 396 -16.70 -0.50 8.62
C GLN A 396 -17.23 -0.19 7.23
#